data_68df7d03b4da5247214ee3ac35f9c837
#
_entry.id   68df7d03b4da5247214ee3ac35f9c837
#
_cell.length_a   1.000
_cell.length_b   1.000
_cell.length_c   1.000
_cell.angle_alpha   90.00
_cell.angle_beta   90.00
_cell.angle_gamma   90.00
#
_symmetry.space_group_name_H-M   'P 1'
#
loop_
_entity.id
_entity.type
_entity.pdbx_description
1 polymer ?
#
loop_
_entity_poly.entity_id
_entity_poly.type
_entity_poly.pdbx_seq_one_letter_code
_entity_poly.pdbx_strand_id
1 'polypeptide(L)'
;MRVIGMVSIAVLLGGSVAAQAPRRDPRAAIFVQRGCAQCHAITALGVRAATDVGPDLTFAYADVVSRYGTNLESFLYNPTGVMRLMLASHLQLPTADRDSMLHILKGLYAERRADMDAGVPSFPPLRPRRPAVNIPN
;
A
#
# COMPACT_ATOMS: atom_id res chain seq x y z
N MET A 1 -12.97 60.23 41.68
CA MET A 1 -12.38 58.87 41.67
C MET A 1 -12.93 58.12 40.47
N ARG A 2 -12.10 57.91 39.44
CA ARG A 2 -12.47 57.15 38.22
C ARG A 2 -11.80 55.79 38.29
N VAL A 3 -12.57 54.71 38.40
CA VAL A 3 -12.09 53.31 38.38
C VAL A 3 -12.07 52.88 36.93
N ILE A 4 -10.87 52.70 36.36
CA ILE A 4 -10.66 52.19 35.01
C ILE A 4 -10.65 50.66 35.14
N GLY A 5 -11.72 49.99 34.64
CA GLY A 5 -11.80 48.53 34.55
C GLY A 5 -10.89 48.03 33.41
N MET A 6 -9.91 47.21 33.77
CA MET A 6 -9.08 46.47 32.82
C MET A 6 -9.86 45.27 32.29
N VAL A 7 -10.23 45.31 31.03
CA VAL A 7 -10.81 44.14 30.30
C VAL A 7 -9.67 43.32 29.79
N SER A 8 -9.46 42.13 30.39
CA SER A 8 -8.52 41.13 29.92
C SER A 8 -9.12 40.32 28.74
N ILE A 9 -8.62 40.54 27.54
CA ILE A 9 -8.98 39.73 26.35
C ILE A 9 -8.12 38.46 26.36
N ALA A 10 -8.71 37.34 26.72
CA ALA A 10 -8.12 36.04 26.59
C ALA A 10 -8.19 35.58 25.09
N VAL A 11 -7.08 35.64 24.40
CA VAL A 11 -6.97 35.13 23.03
C VAL A 11 -6.81 33.59 23.10
N LEU A 12 -7.87 32.86 22.79
CA LEU A 12 -7.87 31.42 22.63
C LEU A 12 -7.18 31.09 21.29
N LEU A 13 -5.89 30.74 21.35
CA LEU A 13 -5.16 30.15 20.22
C LEU A 13 -5.69 28.74 19.99
N GLY A 14 -6.75 28.63 19.19
CA GLY A 14 -7.24 27.36 18.67
C GLY A 14 -6.22 26.76 17.69
N GLY A 15 -5.31 25.92 18.18
CA GLY A 15 -4.40 25.17 17.34
C GLY A 15 -5.20 24.18 16.48
N SER A 16 -5.34 24.45 15.17
CA SER A 16 -5.88 23.49 14.22
C SER A 16 -4.89 22.31 14.11
N VAL A 17 -5.26 21.17 14.68
CA VAL A 17 -4.55 19.90 14.42
C VAL A 17 -4.87 19.51 12.99
N ALA A 18 -4.01 19.93 12.06
CA ALA A 18 -4.06 19.46 10.68
C ALA A 18 -3.82 17.94 10.72
N ALA A 19 -4.84 17.15 10.41
CA ALA A 19 -4.71 15.71 10.25
C ALA A 19 -3.70 15.46 9.12
N GLN A 20 -2.48 15.07 9.50
CA GLN A 20 -1.43 14.75 8.53
C GLN A 20 -1.88 13.51 7.76
N ALA A 21 -2.01 13.62 6.44
CA ALA A 21 -2.23 12.47 5.59
C ALA A 21 -1.14 11.42 5.87
N PRO A 22 -1.50 10.13 5.95
CA PRO A 22 -0.51 9.09 6.24
C PRO A 22 0.63 9.19 5.24
N ARG A 23 1.84 9.40 5.74
CA ARG A 23 3.04 9.47 4.91
C ARG A 23 3.24 8.10 4.27
N ARG A 24 3.39 8.08 2.95
CA ARG A 24 3.78 6.87 2.23
C ARG A 24 5.17 6.45 2.69
N ASP A 25 5.34 5.16 2.92
CA ASP A 25 6.66 4.60 3.18
C ASP A 25 7.58 4.86 1.96
N PRO A 26 8.82 5.34 2.14
CA PRO A 26 9.72 5.60 1.03
C PRO A 26 10.01 4.38 0.16
N ARG A 27 9.92 3.16 0.71
CA ARG A 27 10.01 1.91 -0.04
C ARG A 27 8.94 1.77 -1.13
N ALA A 28 7.84 2.50 -1.01
CA ALA A 28 6.76 2.51 -2.00
C ALA A 28 7.17 3.13 -3.34
N ALA A 29 8.19 4.01 -3.35
CA ALA A 29 8.54 4.84 -4.50
C ALA A 29 8.80 4.00 -5.76
N ILE A 30 9.55 2.90 -5.63
CA ILE A 30 9.90 2.04 -6.77
C ILE A 30 8.66 1.41 -7.43
N PHE A 31 7.66 0.98 -6.64
CA PHE A 31 6.44 0.39 -7.16
C PHE A 31 5.55 1.40 -7.88
N VAL A 32 5.51 2.64 -7.38
CA VAL A 32 4.77 3.73 -8.01
C VAL A 32 5.44 4.14 -9.32
N GLN A 33 6.76 4.35 -9.31
CA GLN A 33 7.53 4.77 -10.47
C GLN A 33 7.50 3.74 -11.59
N ARG A 34 7.48 2.44 -11.25
CA ARG A 34 7.42 1.34 -12.23
C ARG A 34 6.01 0.93 -12.61
N GLY A 35 5.00 1.67 -12.18
CA GLY A 35 3.61 1.46 -12.59
C GLY A 35 2.87 0.31 -11.91
N CYS A 36 3.48 -0.38 -10.94
CA CYS A 36 2.81 -1.47 -10.21
C CYS A 36 1.53 -1.01 -9.52
N ALA A 37 1.55 0.24 -9.00
CA ALA A 37 0.42 0.85 -8.31
C ALA A 37 -0.79 1.15 -9.22
N GLN A 38 -0.68 0.99 -10.53
CA GLN A 38 -1.84 1.08 -11.43
C GLN A 38 -2.84 -0.05 -11.16
N CYS A 39 -2.35 -1.24 -10.86
CA CYS A 39 -3.17 -2.43 -10.66
C CYS A 39 -3.11 -3.00 -9.24
N HIS A 40 -2.03 -2.77 -8.50
CA HIS A 40 -1.77 -3.40 -7.21
C HIS A 40 -1.74 -2.37 -6.07
N ALA A 41 -2.44 -2.66 -4.99
CA ALA A 41 -2.21 -2.01 -3.72
C ALA A 41 -0.95 -2.58 -3.03
N ILE A 42 -0.35 -1.81 -2.13
CA ILE A 42 0.68 -2.25 -1.20
C ILE A 42 0.33 -1.60 0.14
N THR A 43 -0.65 -2.17 0.82
CA THR A 43 -1.27 -1.52 1.98
C THR A 43 -0.28 -1.30 3.12
N ALA A 44 0.69 -2.19 3.29
CA ALA A 44 1.77 -2.04 4.27
C ALA A 44 2.64 -0.80 4.00
N LEU A 45 2.72 -0.31 2.78
CA LEU A 45 3.47 0.88 2.40
C LEU A 45 2.57 2.12 2.19
N GLY A 46 1.29 2.04 2.53
CA GLY A 46 0.34 3.13 2.32
C GLY A 46 0.01 3.41 0.84
N VAL A 47 0.23 2.44 -0.05
CA VAL A 47 -0.07 2.54 -1.49
C VAL A 47 -1.44 1.94 -1.77
N ARG A 48 -2.31 2.74 -2.40
CA ARG A 48 -3.58 2.27 -2.97
C ARG A 48 -3.40 2.03 -4.46
N ALA A 49 -4.02 0.98 -4.97
CA ALA A 49 -4.10 0.77 -6.41
C ALA A 49 -4.99 1.83 -7.08
N ALA A 50 -4.68 2.17 -8.32
CA ALA A 50 -5.56 2.99 -9.14
C ALA A 50 -6.81 2.21 -9.60
N THR A 51 -6.70 0.88 -9.70
CA THR A 51 -7.77 -0.05 -10.06
C THR A 51 -7.81 -1.24 -9.10
N ASP A 52 -8.90 -2.00 -9.08
CA ASP A 52 -9.05 -3.21 -8.25
C ASP A 52 -8.69 -4.50 -9.02
N VAL A 53 -7.81 -4.42 -10.01
CA VAL A 53 -7.50 -5.55 -10.91
C VAL A 53 -6.52 -6.53 -10.28
N GLY A 54 -5.50 -6.04 -9.57
CA GLY A 54 -4.44 -6.86 -9.00
C GLY A 54 -4.60 -7.09 -7.49
N PRO A 55 -4.06 -8.20 -6.95
CA PRO A 55 -4.02 -8.42 -5.51
C PRO A 55 -3.10 -7.41 -4.80
N ASP A 56 -3.28 -7.28 -3.49
CA ASP A 56 -2.39 -6.49 -2.64
C ASP A 56 -1.01 -7.16 -2.53
N LEU A 57 0.04 -6.43 -2.93
CA LEU A 57 1.40 -6.96 -2.94
C LEU A 57 2.03 -7.10 -1.54
N THR A 58 1.39 -6.59 -0.48
CA THR A 58 1.85 -6.80 0.90
C THR A 58 2.08 -8.29 1.21
N PHE A 59 1.27 -9.17 0.60
CA PHE A 59 1.33 -10.62 0.79
C PHE A 59 1.90 -11.38 -0.39
N ALA A 60 2.43 -10.70 -1.38
CA ALA A 60 2.88 -11.32 -2.63
C ALA A 60 3.85 -12.49 -2.40
N TYR A 61 4.68 -12.44 -1.34
CA TYR A 61 5.64 -13.50 -1.04
C TYR A 61 4.97 -14.85 -0.73
N ALA A 62 3.84 -14.84 -0.01
CA ALA A 62 3.07 -16.05 0.28
C ALA A 62 2.06 -16.36 -0.83
N ASP A 63 1.43 -15.32 -1.37
CA ASP A 63 0.37 -15.45 -2.39
C ASP A 63 0.87 -16.10 -3.69
N VAL A 64 2.08 -15.77 -4.11
CA VAL A 64 2.66 -16.36 -5.33
C VAL A 64 2.87 -17.85 -5.16
N VAL A 65 3.31 -18.31 -3.99
CA VAL A 65 3.48 -19.74 -3.71
C VAL A 65 2.13 -20.45 -3.78
N SER A 66 1.11 -19.90 -3.12
CA SER A 66 -0.20 -20.53 -3.04
C SER A 66 -0.97 -20.54 -4.36
N ARG A 67 -0.82 -19.49 -5.18
CA ARG A 67 -1.58 -19.30 -6.43
C ARG A 67 -0.92 -19.92 -7.66
N TYR A 68 0.41 -19.92 -7.69
CA TYR A 68 1.17 -20.28 -8.90
C TYR A 68 2.15 -21.44 -8.68
N GLY A 69 2.27 -21.96 -7.45
CA GLY A 69 3.15 -23.09 -7.13
C GLY A 69 4.65 -22.79 -7.31
N THR A 70 5.02 -21.51 -7.31
CA THR A 70 6.41 -21.05 -7.46
C THR A 70 6.73 -19.99 -6.41
N ASN A 71 8.01 -19.69 -6.20
CA ASN A 71 8.39 -18.60 -5.30
C ASN A 71 8.34 -17.24 -5.99
N LEU A 72 8.28 -16.16 -5.20
CA LEU A 72 8.18 -14.80 -5.71
C LEU A 72 9.36 -14.39 -6.59
N GLU A 73 10.58 -14.86 -6.28
CA GLU A 73 11.77 -14.59 -7.06
C GLU A 73 11.64 -15.16 -8.48
N SER A 74 11.37 -16.47 -8.58
CA SER A 74 11.13 -17.11 -9.88
C SER A 74 9.99 -16.46 -10.65
N PHE A 75 8.91 -16.05 -9.95
CA PHE A 75 7.77 -15.40 -10.58
C PHE A 75 8.11 -14.02 -11.14
N LEU A 76 8.90 -13.20 -10.46
CA LEU A 76 9.28 -11.88 -10.95
C LEU A 76 10.16 -11.96 -12.21
N TYR A 77 10.98 -13.02 -12.34
CA TYR A 77 11.82 -13.24 -13.51
C TYR A 77 11.09 -14.00 -14.63
N ASN A 78 10.22 -14.94 -14.29
CA ASN A 78 9.44 -15.74 -15.22
C ASN A 78 7.95 -15.72 -14.85
N PRO A 79 7.29 -14.58 -15.01
CA PRO A 79 5.90 -14.44 -14.63
C PRO A 79 4.98 -15.29 -15.50
N THR A 80 3.82 -15.66 -14.93
CA THR A 80 2.76 -16.38 -15.65
C THR A 80 1.48 -15.52 -15.69
N GLY A 81 0.51 -15.98 -16.48
CA GLY A 81 -0.78 -15.29 -16.61
C GLY A 81 -0.64 -13.85 -17.11
N VAL A 82 -1.52 -12.97 -16.63
CA VAL A 82 -1.54 -11.55 -17.04
C VAL A 82 -0.24 -10.83 -16.69
N MET A 83 0.42 -11.19 -15.60
CA MET A 83 1.69 -10.57 -15.22
C MET A 83 2.81 -10.84 -16.21
N ARG A 84 2.81 -11.97 -16.92
CA ARG A 84 3.73 -12.22 -18.02
C ARG A 84 3.59 -11.18 -19.13
N LEU A 85 2.35 -10.87 -19.52
CA LEU A 85 2.09 -9.86 -20.54
C LEU A 85 2.51 -8.47 -20.05
N MET A 86 2.16 -8.12 -18.81
CA MET A 86 2.47 -6.80 -18.24
C MET A 86 3.97 -6.57 -18.12
N LEU A 87 4.73 -7.53 -17.59
CA LEU A 87 6.19 -7.39 -17.40
C LEU A 87 6.99 -7.51 -18.71
N ALA A 88 6.44 -8.21 -19.71
CA ALA A 88 7.10 -8.32 -21.02
C ALA A 88 6.88 -7.10 -21.91
N SER A 89 5.68 -6.49 -21.86
CA SER A 89 5.26 -5.48 -22.84
C SER A 89 5.12 -4.06 -22.27
N HIS A 90 4.72 -3.92 -21.02
CA HIS A 90 4.33 -2.62 -20.46
C HIS A 90 5.27 -2.09 -19.38
N LEU A 91 5.84 -2.94 -18.55
CA LEU A 91 6.55 -2.51 -17.36
C LEU A 91 8.07 -2.69 -17.42
N GLN A 92 8.64 -3.25 -18.46
CA GLN A 92 10.08 -3.46 -18.71
C GLN A 92 10.99 -3.22 -17.48
N LEU A 93 10.90 -4.10 -16.48
CA LEU A 93 11.62 -3.93 -15.21
C LEU A 93 13.10 -4.30 -15.37
N PRO A 94 14.03 -3.37 -15.09
CA PRO A 94 15.45 -3.71 -14.95
C PRO A 94 15.68 -4.73 -13.83
N THR A 95 16.72 -5.55 -13.96
CA THR A 95 17.08 -6.56 -12.96
C THR A 95 17.24 -5.95 -11.55
N ALA A 96 17.96 -4.83 -11.44
CA ALA A 96 18.17 -4.15 -10.17
C ALA A 96 16.86 -3.73 -9.48
N ASP A 97 15.84 -3.33 -10.26
CA ASP A 97 14.54 -2.96 -9.72
C ASP A 97 13.77 -4.19 -9.25
N ARG A 98 13.85 -5.30 -10.00
CA ARG A 98 13.25 -6.59 -9.58
C ARG A 98 13.84 -7.06 -8.25
N ASP A 99 15.16 -7.01 -8.12
CA ASP A 99 15.87 -7.41 -6.90
C ASP A 99 15.47 -6.51 -5.71
N SER A 100 15.38 -5.20 -5.94
CA SER A 100 14.93 -4.24 -4.94
C SER A 100 13.49 -4.51 -4.51
N MET A 101 12.57 -4.73 -5.45
CA MET A 101 11.19 -5.07 -5.17
C MET A 101 11.07 -6.39 -4.41
N LEU A 102 11.81 -7.40 -4.83
CA LEU A 102 11.85 -8.70 -4.16
C LEU A 102 12.30 -8.56 -2.71
N HIS A 103 13.37 -7.80 -2.45
CA HIS A 103 13.86 -7.54 -1.11
C HIS A 103 12.80 -6.85 -0.24
N ILE A 104 12.14 -5.82 -0.77
CA ILE A 104 11.08 -5.09 -0.07
C ILE A 104 9.91 -6.03 0.25
N LEU A 105 9.41 -6.80 -0.72
CA LEU A 105 8.25 -7.67 -0.53
C LEU A 105 8.54 -8.82 0.44
N LYS A 106 9.75 -9.36 0.46
CA LYS A 106 10.20 -10.32 1.49
C LYS A 106 10.20 -9.69 2.88
N GLY A 107 10.71 -8.46 3.00
CA GLY A 107 10.72 -7.71 4.25
C GLY A 107 9.31 -7.44 4.77
N LEU A 108 8.40 -6.98 3.91
CA LEU A 108 7.00 -6.74 4.28
C LEU A 108 6.31 -8.00 4.81
N TYR A 109 6.55 -9.14 4.17
CA TYR A 109 6.00 -10.41 4.64
C TYR A 109 6.53 -10.78 6.02
N ALA A 110 7.83 -10.60 6.27
CA ALA A 110 8.45 -10.88 7.57
C ALA A 110 7.91 -9.93 8.67
N GLU A 111 7.79 -8.63 8.37
CA GLU A 111 7.19 -7.63 9.26
C GLU A 111 5.76 -8.02 9.62
N ARG A 112 4.94 -8.43 8.64
CA ARG A 112 3.55 -8.83 8.87
C ARG A 112 3.40 -10.13 9.66
N ARG A 113 4.27 -11.09 9.44
CA ARG A 113 4.28 -12.29 10.27
C ARG A 113 4.56 -11.96 11.72
N ALA A 114 5.55 -11.12 11.99
CA ALA A 114 5.86 -10.68 13.35
C ALA A 114 4.68 -9.97 14.02
N ASP A 115 3.96 -9.11 13.29
CA ASP A 115 2.74 -8.45 13.78
C ASP A 115 1.65 -9.46 14.14
N MET A 116 1.41 -10.47 13.29
CA MET A 116 0.43 -11.52 13.52
C MET A 116 0.78 -12.36 14.74
N ASP A 117 2.05 -12.74 14.88
CA ASP A 117 2.56 -13.52 16.02
C ASP A 117 2.46 -12.71 17.33
N ALA A 118 2.57 -11.38 17.27
CA ALA A 118 2.38 -10.46 18.38
C ALA A 118 0.90 -10.14 18.68
N GLY A 119 -0.06 -10.67 17.92
CA GLY A 119 -1.49 -10.41 18.08
C GLY A 119 -1.91 -8.99 17.68
N VAL A 120 -1.07 -8.27 16.94
CA VAL A 120 -1.42 -6.95 16.40
C VAL A 120 -2.40 -7.12 15.24
N PRO A 121 -3.57 -6.44 15.23
CA PRO A 121 -4.51 -6.52 14.13
C PRO A 121 -3.85 -6.09 12.81
N SER A 122 -3.66 -7.02 11.91
CA SER A 122 -2.85 -6.83 10.69
C SER A 122 -3.50 -5.88 9.66
N PHE A 123 -4.78 -5.51 9.84
CA PHE A 123 -5.51 -4.68 8.88
C PHE A 123 -6.53 -3.76 9.54
N PRO A 124 -6.71 -2.56 8.98
CA PRO A 124 -8.01 -1.93 9.05
C PRO A 124 -9.02 -2.89 8.39
N PRO A 125 -10.23 -3.05 8.95
CA PRO A 125 -11.24 -3.95 8.40
C PRO A 125 -11.40 -3.68 6.92
N LEU A 126 -11.34 -4.74 6.11
CA LEU A 126 -11.57 -4.66 4.68
C LEU A 126 -12.91 -3.93 4.48
N ARG A 127 -12.90 -2.83 3.74
CA ARG A 127 -14.17 -2.18 3.38
C ARG A 127 -15.04 -3.24 2.71
N PRO A 128 -16.32 -3.37 3.10
CA PRO A 128 -17.23 -4.29 2.45
C PRO A 128 -17.17 -4.04 0.94
N ARG A 129 -17.08 -5.10 0.14
CA ARG A 129 -17.15 -5.00 -1.33
C ARG A 129 -18.36 -4.14 -1.67
N ARG A 130 -18.17 -3.11 -2.49
CA ARG A 130 -19.29 -2.41 -3.08
C ARG A 130 -20.20 -3.46 -3.72
N PRO A 131 -21.51 -3.43 -3.48
CA PRO A 131 -22.42 -4.33 -4.16
C PRO A 131 -22.19 -4.16 -5.67
N ALA A 132 -22.18 -5.29 -6.39
CA ALA A 132 -22.05 -5.29 -7.84
C ALA A 132 -23.07 -4.29 -8.41
N VAL A 133 -22.59 -3.32 -9.19
CA VAL A 133 -23.47 -2.42 -9.91
C VAL A 133 -24.23 -3.30 -10.91
N ASN A 134 -25.54 -3.41 -10.70
CA ASN A 134 -26.42 -4.12 -11.63
C ASN A 134 -26.46 -3.27 -12.91
N ILE A 135 -25.72 -3.69 -13.93
CA ILE A 135 -25.76 -3.06 -15.25
C ILE A 135 -26.98 -3.66 -15.94
N PRO A 136 -28.07 -2.89 -16.19
CA PRO A 136 -29.20 -3.40 -16.95
C PRO A 136 -28.74 -3.70 -18.39
N ASN A 137 -29.16 -4.85 -18.91
CA ASN A 137 -29.00 -5.21 -20.33
C ASN A 137 -29.71 -4.23 -21.26
#